data_0ef19708dcae7bf63147e10e79dcdbe7
#
_entry.id   0ef19708dcae7bf63147e10e79dcdbe7
#
_cell.length_a   1.000
_cell.length_b   1.000
_cell.length_c   1.000
_cell.angle_alpha   90.00
_cell.angle_beta   90.00
_cell.angle_gamma   90.00
#
_symmetry.space_group_name_H-M   'P 1'
#
loop_
_entity.id
_entity.type
_entity.pdbx_description
1 polymer ?
#
loop_
_entity_poly.entity_id
_entity_poly.type
_entity_poly.pdbx_seq_one_letter_code
_entity_poly.pdbx_strand_id
1 'polypeptide(L)'
;LALQARGLQVTVLDREGPAAGASAGNASCFAFSEIMPLASPSTLLKAPKWLLDPLGPLSVPPSYARKIAPWMARFAMASMPHRVRHSTEAQTSIIDLARAELEPFLAANGHSNLLRKYGNLQVYESEKEFRSTQATWAARERHGFDFRHRTRAEMDDLQPGLAPRFISGTFTPSYWSISDPKDYTLALAQRFVERGGVLAVAEVAGLRTHGDMVEVTPDHRAPQVVLAAGAFSHRIARSLGDKIPLETERGYNTTLPADAVDLRVQITFGGHGFMVTKLDNNIRVGGAVELGGLE
;
A
#
# COMPACT_ATOMS: atom_id res chain seq x y z
N LEU A 1 -3.10 -19.22 -5.07
CA LEU A 1 -4.41 -19.67 -4.57
C LEU A 1 -5.51 -19.43 -5.61
N ALA A 2 -5.70 -18.24 -6.16
CA ALA A 2 -6.73 -17.97 -7.18
C ALA A 2 -6.50 -18.75 -8.48
N LEU A 3 -5.25 -18.90 -8.92
CA LEU A 3 -4.90 -19.71 -10.09
C LEU A 3 -5.10 -21.21 -9.83
N GLN A 4 -4.75 -21.68 -8.63
CA GLN A 4 -5.01 -23.08 -8.21
C GLN A 4 -6.50 -23.38 -8.18
N ALA A 5 -7.34 -22.45 -7.72
CA ALA A 5 -8.79 -22.60 -7.73
C ALA A 5 -9.38 -22.75 -9.16
N ARG A 6 -8.62 -22.31 -10.18
CA ARG A 6 -8.94 -22.48 -11.61
C ARG A 6 -8.32 -23.75 -12.22
N GLY A 7 -7.75 -24.64 -11.41
CA GLY A 7 -7.15 -25.90 -11.86
C GLY A 7 -5.74 -25.80 -12.43
N LEU A 8 -5.07 -24.64 -12.28
CA LEU A 8 -3.70 -24.46 -12.75
C LEU A 8 -2.67 -25.02 -11.76
N GLN A 9 -1.64 -25.66 -12.27
CA GLN A 9 -0.44 -25.97 -11.49
C GLN A 9 0.39 -24.69 -11.38
N VAL A 10 0.73 -24.30 -10.15
CA VAL A 10 1.39 -23.01 -9.89
C VAL A 10 2.68 -23.23 -9.13
N THR A 11 3.77 -22.67 -9.62
CA THR A 11 5.03 -22.53 -8.91
C THR A 11 5.26 -21.05 -8.61
N VAL A 12 5.57 -20.71 -7.37
CA VAL A 12 5.97 -19.37 -6.93
C VAL A 12 7.47 -19.38 -6.69
N LEU A 13 8.17 -18.46 -7.33
CA LEU A 13 9.59 -18.21 -7.10
C LEU A 13 9.73 -16.92 -6.34
N ASP A 14 10.40 -16.94 -5.21
CA ASP A 14 10.74 -15.77 -4.42
C ASP A 14 12.21 -15.83 -4.01
N ARG A 15 12.91 -14.69 -4.04
CA ARG A 15 14.34 -14.63 -3.77
C ARG A 15 14.71 -15.03 -2.35
N GLU A 16 13.88 -14.71 -1.37
CA GLU A 16 14.16 -14.86 0.05
C GLU A 16 13.08 -15.68 0.78
N GLY A 17 11.98 -15.99 0.08
CA GLY A 17 10.83 -16.70 0.62
C GLY A 17 9.68 -15.79 1.08
N PRO A 18 8.57 -16.39 1.51
CA PRO A 18 7.36 -15.67 1.85
C PRO A 18 7.57 -14.66 2.98
N ALA A 19 7.04 -13.46 2.78
CA ALA A 19 7.08 -12.35 3.75
C ALA A 19 8.50 -11.88 4.16
N ALA A 20 9.54 -12.20 3.42
CA ALA A 20 10.89 -11.72 3.70
C ALA A 20 11.09 -10.23 3.30
N GLY A 21 10.27 -9.73 2.38
CA GLY A 21 10.37 -8.37 1.85
C GLY A 21 9.30 -7.41 2.40
N ALA A 22 8.81 -6.53 1.52
CA ALA A 22 7.88 -5.44 1.86
C ALA A 22 6.54 -5.90 2.46
N SER A 23 6.14 -7.15 2.26
CA SER A 23 4.91 -7.70 2.84
C SER A 23 4.95 -7.78 4.37
N ALA A 24 6.13 -7.91 4.99
CA ALA A 24 6.24 -7.99 6.46
C ALA A 24 6.16 -6.62 7.15
N GLY A 25 6.64 -5.56 6.48
CA GLY A 25 6.86 -4.25 7.09
C GLY A 25 5.80 -3.20 6.81
N ASN A 26 4.73 -3.51 6.10
CA ASN A 26 3.71 -2.53 5.76
C ASN A 26 2.80 -2.19 6.95
N ALA A 27 1.99 -1.14 6.79
CA ALA A 27 1.10 -0.63 7.84
C ALA A 27 -0.17 -1.48 8.07
N SER A 28 -0.27 -2.66 7.47
CA SER A 28 -1.43 -3.57 7.61
C SER A 28 -2.78 -2.96 7.23
N CYS A 29 -2.82 -2.01 6.32
CA CYS A 29 -4.02 -1.27 5.99
C CYS A 29 -4.55 -1.59 4.60
N PHE A 30 -5.82 -1.96 4.51
CA PHE A 30 -6.61 -1.99 3.27
C PHE A 30 -7.41 -0.69 3.17
N ALA A 31 -6.78 0.33 2.58
CA ALA A 31 -7.30 1.70 2.49
C ALA A 31 -8.22 1.86 1.27
N PHE A 32 -9.38 1.20 1.26
CA PHE A 32 -10.28 1.16 0.10
C PHE A 32 -10.82 2.53 -0.33
N SER A 33 -10.82 3.53 0.54
CA SER A 33 -11.21 4.89 0.17
C SER A 33 -10.07 5.76 -0.37
N GLU A 34 -8.83 5.24 -0.45
CA GLU A 34 -7.68 5.96 -1.01
C GLU A 34 -7.65 5.85 -2.54
N ILE A 35 -8.66 6.44 -3.19
CA ILE A 35 -8.85 6.42 -4.64
C ILE A 35 -8.09 7.52 -5.39
N MET A 36 -7.56 8.51 -4.66
CA MET A 36 -6.84 9.61 -5.29
C MET A 36 -5.38 9.22 -5.55
N PRO A 37 -4.88 9.38 -6.79
CA PRO A 37 -3.47 9.09 -7.07
C PRO A 37 -2.56 10.07 -6.33
N LEU A 38 -1.38 9.57 -5.91
CA LEU A 38 -0.37 10.41 -5.28
C LEU A 38 0.09 11.55 -6.21
N ALA A 39 0.18 11.28 -7.51
CA ALA A 39 0.45 12.27 -8.54
C ALA A 39 -0.75 13.22 -8.67
N SER A 40 -0.69 14.36 -8.01
CA SER A 40 -1.74 15.39 -8.02
C SER A 40 -1.14 16.79 -7.99
N PRO A 41 -1.90 17.83 -8.43
CA PRO A 41 -1.43 19.22 -8.34
C PRO A 41 -1.09 19.62 -6.90
N SER A 42 -1.86 19.15 -5.92
CA SER A 42 -1.63 19.45 -4.50
C SER A 42 -0.34 18.82 -3.98
N THR A 43 0.00 17.63 -4.43
CA THR A 43 1.26 16.96 -4.09
C THR A 43 2.45 17.73 -4.66
N LEU A 44 2.39 18.17 -5.93
CA LEU A 44 3.45 18.96 -6.54
C LEU A 44 3.71 20.27 -5.79
N LEU A 45 2.65 20.93 -5.30
CA LEU A 45 2.77 22.17 -4.53
C LEU A 45 3.38 21.94 -3.13
N LYS A 46 3.14 20.78 -2.54
CA LYS A 46 3.66 20.42 -1.20
C LYS A 46 5.07 19.81 -1.25
N ALA A 47 5.44 19.16 -2.33
CA ALA A 47 6.70 18.42 -2.46
C ALA A 47 7.96 19.25 -2.11
N PRO A 48 8.13 20.52 -2.55
CA PRO A 48 9.29 21.31 -2.15
C PRO A 48 9.41 21.52 -0.64
N LYS A 49 8.28 21.74 0.04
CA LYS A 49 8.26 21.87 1.51
C LYS A 49 8.69 20.56 2.19
N TRP A 50 8.20 19.42 1.72
CA TRP A 50 8.52 18.11 2.27
C TRP A 50 10.00 17.75 2.09
N LEU A 51 10.58 18.09 0.92
CA LEU A 51 11.99 17.82 0.62
C LEU A 51 12.96 18.70 1.43
N LEU A 52 12.52 19.89 1.84
CA LEU A 52 13.32 20.81 2.65
C LEU A 52 13.17 20.58 4.16
N ASP A 53 12.19 19.80 4.58
CA ASP A 53 11.94 19.47 5.97
C ASP A 53 12.67 18.17 6.34
N PRO A 54 13.70 18.21 7.22
CA PRO A 54 14.42 17.01 7.65
C PRO A 54 13.53 15.96 8.34
N LEU A 55 12.39 16.38 8.88
CA LEU A 55 11.37 15.54 9.51
C LEU A 55 10.17 15.31 8.60
N GLY A 56 10.26 15.75 7.35
CA GLY A 56 9.20 15.62 6.36
C GLY A 56 8.95 14.17 5.94
N PRO A 57 7.77 13.89 5.38
CA PRO A 57 7.39 12.54 5.00
C PRO A 57 8.12 12.01 3.75
N LEU A 58 8.84 12.85 3.02
CA LEU A 58 9.50 12.51 1.75
C LEU A 58 10.98 12.90 1.77
N SER A 59 11.84 11.94 1.48
CA SER A 59 13.28 12.15 1.30
C SER A 59 13.75 11.71 -0.09
N VAL A 60 14.68 12.47 -0.68
CA VAL A 60 15.39 12.11 -1.92
C VAL A 60 16.88 12.38 -1.69
N PRO A 61 17.72 11.34 -1.60
CA PRO A 61 19.16 11.53 -1.45
C PRO A 61 19.74 12.36 -2.61
N PRO A 62 20.61 13.36 -2.35
CA PRO A 62 21.21 14.20 -3.40
C PRO A 62 21.92 13.39 -4.49
N SER A 63 22.55 12.27 -4.13
CA SER A 63 23.20 11.34 -5.07
C SER A 63 22.23 10.69 -6.05
N TYR A 64 20.95 10.59 -5.69
CA TYR A 64 19.90 9.98 -6.50
C TYR A 64 19.13 10.99 -7.35
N ALA A 65 19.23 12.28 -7.08
CA ALA A 65 18.43 13.34 -7.70
C ALA A 65 18.48 13.32 -9.25
N ARG A 66 19.66 13.07 -9.85
CA ARG A 66 19.79 12.97 -11.31
C ARG A 66 19.13 11.70 -11.88
N LYS A 67 19.21 10.59 -11.16
CA LYS A 67 18.64 9.30 -11.60
C LYS A 67 17.13 9.34 -11.61
N ILE A 68 16.50 9.98 -10.60
CA ILE A 68 15.05 10.08 -10.47
C ILE A 68 14.42 11.16 -11.36
N ALA A 69 15.19 12.13 -11.86
CA ALA A 69 14.65 13.29 -12.59
C ALA A 69 13.71 12.91 -13.78
N PRO A 70 13.99 11.89 -14.62
CA PRO A 70 13.09 11.49 -15.70
C PRO A 70 11.75 10.94 -15.19
N TRP A 71 11.76 10.25 -14.04
CA TRP A 71 10.54 9.77 -13.40
C TRP A 71 9.74 10.93 -12.79
N MET A 72 10.41 11.89 -12.14
CA MET A 72 9.79 13.11 -11.61
C MET A 72 9.09 13.92 -12.70
N ALA A 73 9.68 14.02 -13.90
CA ALA A 73 9.02 14.66 -15.03
C ALA A 73 7.72 13.93 -15.43
N ARG A 74 7.72 12.59 -15.45
CA ARG A 74 6.51 11.79 -15.69
C ARG A 74 5.49 11.96 -14.58
N PHE A 75 5.93 12.00 -13.33
CA PHE A 75 5.08 12.25 -12.17
C PHE A 75 4.38 13.61 -12.27
N ALA A 76 5.12 14.66 -12.64
CA ALA A 76 4.55 15.98 -12.88
C ALA A 76 3.52 15.97 -14.02
N MET A 77 3.79 15.28 -15.12
CA MET A 77 2.82 15.11 -16.22
C MET A 77 1.59 14.31 -15.77
N ALA A 78 1.76 13.26 -14.96
CA ALA A 78 0.66 12.47 -14.41
C ALA A 78 -0.21 13.28 -13.45
N SER A 79 0.34 14.33 -12.84
CA SER A 79 -0.37 15.24 -11.92
C SER A 79 -1.30 16.24 -12.62
N MET A 80 -1.39 16.24 -13.95
CA MET A 80 -2.33 17.11 -14.68
C MET A 80 -3.79 16.72 -14.39
N PRO A 81 -4.73 17.66 -14.23
CA PRO A 81 -6.09 17.39 -13.76
C PRO A 81 -6.84 16.30 -14.55
N HIS A 82 -6.71 16.29 -15.88
CA HIS A 82 -7.36 15.28 -16.72
C HIS A 82 -6.78 13.87 -16.49
N ARG A 83 -5.46 13.75 -16.26
CA ARG A 83 -4.80 12.48 -15.95
C ARG A 83 -5.14 11.99 -14.55
N VAL A 84 -5.18 12.90 -13.57
CA VAL A 84 -5.61 12.60 -12.21
C VAL A 84 -7.02 12.00 -12.22
N ARG A 85 -7.95 12.59 -12.98
CA ARG A 85 -9.32 12.05 -13.09
C ARG A 85 -9.33 10.63 -13.65
N HIS A 86 -8.67 10.41 -14.78
CA HIS A 86 -8.56 9.07 -15.38
C HIS A 86 -7.92 8.05 -14.45
N SER A 87 -6.83 8.44 -13.75
CA SER A 87 -6.16 7.57 -12.77
C SER A 87 -7.06 7.28 -11.58
N THR A 88 -7.84 8.26 -11.09
CA THR A 88 -8.81 8.06 -10.02
C THR A 88 -9.88 7.04 -10.42
N GLU A 89 -10.44 7.15 -11.62
CA GLU A 89 -11.45 6.20 -12.14
C GLU A 89 -10.87 4.78 -12.23
N ALA A 90 -9.68 4.63 -12.81
CA ALA A 90 -9.01 3.35 -12.92
C ALA A 90 -8.66 2.76 -11.53
N GLN A 91 -8.15 3.57 -10.62
CA GLN A 91 -7.82 3.14 -9.25
C GLN A 91 -9.08 2.72 -8.49
N THR A 92 -10.17 3.49 -8.60
CA THR A 92 -11.45 3.15 -7.96
C THR A 92 -11.96 1.79 -8.43
N SER A 93 -11.92 1.50 -9.74
CA SER A 93 -12.42 0.21 -10.26
C SER A 93 -11.62 -0.98 -9.72
N ILE A 94 -10.30 -0.86 -9.58
CA ILE A 94 -9.45 -1.91 -9.00
C ILE A 94 -9.70 -2.05 -7.50
N ILE A 95 -9.85 -0.94 -6.78
CA ILE A 95 -10.13 -0.92 -5.34
C ILE A 95 -11.49 -1.54 -5.04
N ASP A 96 -12.53 -1.23 -5.83
CA ASP A 96 -13.86 -1.82 -5.65
C ASP A 96 -13.83 -3.34 -5.86
N LEU A 97 -13.11 -3.82 -6.88
CA LEU A 97 -12.89 -5.24 -7.09
C LEU A 97 -12.14 -5.86 -5.89
N ALA A 98 -11.06 -5.25 -5.44
CA ALA A 98 -10.28 -5.74 -4.30
C ALA A 98 -11.11 -5.81 -3.02
N ARG A 99 -11.97 -4.80 -2.77
CA ARG A 99 -12.89 -4.77 -1.63
C ARG A 99 -13.93 -5.88 -1.71
N ALA A 100 -14.50 -6.10 -2.88
CA ALA A 100 -15.51 -7.14 -3.09
C ALA A 100 -14.93 -8.56 -2.95
N GLU A 101 -13.69 -8.76 -3.38
CA GLU A 101 -13.04 -10.08 -3.41
C GLU A 101 -12.35 -10.46 -2.09
N LEU A 102 -11.97 -9.50 -1.22
CA LEU A 102 -11.14 -9.79 -0.06
C LEU A 102 -11.79 -10.73 0.94
N GLU A 103 -13.04 -10.47 1.36
CA GLU A 103 -13.74 -11.32 2.33
C GLU A 103 -14.05 -12.73 1.77
N PRO A 104 -14.60 -12.87 0.55
CA PRO A 104 -14.78 -14.19 -0.07
C PRO A 104 -13.46 -14.96 -0.22
N PHE A 105 -12.37 -14.28 -0.59
CA PHE A 105 -11.06 -14.90 -0.71
C PHE A 105 -10.55 -15.40 0.64
N LEU A 106 -10.65 -14.61 1.70
CA LEU A 106 -10.24 -14.99 3.05
C LEU A 106 -11.08 -16.18 3.55
N ALA A 107 -12.40 -16.16 3.35
CA ALA A 107 -13.30 -17.22 3.75
C ALA A 107 -12.98 -18.54 3.02
N ALA A 108 -12.81 -18.49 1.70
CA ALA A 108 -12.47 -19.66 0.88
C ALA A 108 -11.11 -20.30 1.24
N ASN A 109 -10.23 -19.53 1.90
CA ASN A 109 -8.92 -20.01 2.34
C ASN A 109 -8.82 -20.27 3.85
N GLY A 110 -9.92 -20.07 4.63
CA GLY A 110 -9.96 -20.34 6.06
C GLY A 110 -9.31 -19.26 6.93
N HIS A 111 -9.19 -18.04 6.44
CA HIS A 111 -8.46 -16.94 7.07
C HIS A 111 -9.32 -15.70 7.41
N SER A 112 -10.65 -15.85 7.47
CA SER A 112 -11.56 -14.74 7.85
C SER A 112 -11.24 -14.13 9.21
N ASN A 113 -10.70 -14.92 10.11
CA ASN A 113 -10.31 -14.50 11.46
C ASN A 113 -9.14 -13.52 11.50
N LEU A 114 -8.41 -13.35 10.40
CA LEU A 114 -7.30 -12.40 10.32
C LEU A 114 -7.76 -10.98 9.99
N LEU A 115 -8.97 -10.81 9.44
CA LEU A 115 -9.47 -9.49 9.02
C LEU A 115 -9.97 -8.66 10.22
N ARG A 116 -9.64 -7.38 10.21
CA ARG A 116 -10.07 -6.37 11.20
C ARG A 116 -10.73 -5.19 10.49
N LYS A 117 -11.87 -4.73 11.00
CA LYS A 117 -12.66 -3.63 10.43
C LYS A 117 -12.78 -2.48 11.45
N TYR A 118 -11.64 -1.99 11.92
CA TYR A 118 -11.60 -0.93 12.94
C TYR A 118 -11.94 0.46 12.38
N GLY A 119 -11.87 0.65 11.07
CA GLY A 119 -11.95 1.97 10.45
C GLY A 119 -10.69 2.81 10.66
N ASN A 120 -10.68 4.00 10.08
CA ASN A 120 -9.59 4.96 10.23
C ASN A 120 -10.12 6.33 10.66
N LEU A 121 -9.44 6.95 11.58
CA LEU A 121 -9.68 8.33 12.01
C LEU A 121 -8.52 9.20 11.50
N GLN A 122 -8.75 9.99 10.46
CA GLN A 122 -7.82 11.04 10.07
C GLN A 122 -8.05 12.26 10.96
N VAL A 123 -7.00 12.71 11.65
CA VAL A 123 -7.06 13.83 12.60
C VAL A 123 -6.46 15.11 12.02
N TYR A 124 -6.96 16.27 12.48
CA TYR A 124 -6.54 17.60 12.02
C TYR A 124 -6.17 18.51 13.20
N GLU A 125 -5.08 19.27 13.05
CA GLU A 125 -4.59 20.21 14.06
C GLU A 125 -5.18 21.64 13.86
N SER A 126 -5.79 21.92 12.71
CA SER A 126 -6.35 23.24 12.43
C SER A 126 -7.53 23.17 11.46
N GLU A 127 -8.41 24.17 11.55
CA GLU A 127 -9.48 24.40 10.58
C GLU A 127 -8.95 24.54 9.14
N LYS A 128 -7.77 25.15 8.96
CA LYS A 128 -7.14 25.27 7.64
C LYS A 128 -6.77 23.92 7.07
N GLU A 129 -6.21 23.03 7.88
CA GLU A 129 -5.88 21.67 7.49
C GLU A 129 -7.16 20.92 7.11
N PHE A 130 -8.17 20.92 7.98
CA PHE A 130 -9.47 20.30 7.71
C PHE A 130 -10.08 20.79 6.39
N ARG A 131 -10.18 22.11 6.19
CA ARG A 131 -10.74 22.68 4.95
C ARG A 131 -9.94 22.27 3.70
N SER A 132 -8.63 22.11 3.81
CA SER A 132 -7.79 21.70 2.68
C SER A 132 -8.09 20.28 2.18
N THR A 133 -8.76 19.44 2.98
CA THR A 133 -9.11 18.05 2.65
C THR A 133 -10.52 17.91 2.05
N GLN A 134 -11.37 18.94 2.12
CA GLN A 134 -12.79 18.85 1.75
C GLN A 134 -13.00 18.41 0.29
N ALA A 135 -12.18 18.90 -0.64
CA ALA A 135 -12.28 18.50 -2.05
C ALA A 135 -11.98 16.99 -2.24
N THR A 136 -11.06 16.45 -1.45
CA THR A 136 -10.73 15.01 -1.46
C THR A 136 -11.87 14.18 -0.87
N TRP A 137 -12.48 14.64 0.24
CA TRP A 137 -13.63 13.96 0.84
C TRP A 137 -14.84 13.99 -0.08
N ALA A 138 -15.14 15.13 -0.71
CA ALA A 138 -16.20 15.22 -1.71
C ALA A 138 -15.95 14.32 -2.94
N ALA A 139 -14.68 14.08 -3.32
CA ALA A 139 -14.36 13.13 -4.36
C ALA A 139 -14.67 11.69 -3.92
N ARG A 140 -14.28 11.28 -2.71
CA ARG A 140 -14.59 9.97 -2.13
C ARG A 140 -16.09 9.72 -2.03
N GLU A 141 -16.85 10.72 -1.59
CA GLU A 141 -18.32 10.65 -1.52
C GLU A 141 -18.96 10.38 -2.89
N ARG A 142 -18.51 11.08 -3.94
CA ARG A 142 -18.99 10.83 -5.33
C ARG A 142 -18.71 9.42 -5.84
N HIS A 143 -17.70 8.74 -5.29
CA HIS A 143 -17.37 7.35 -5.58
C HIS A 143 -18.00 6.36 -4.59
N GLY A 144 -18.94 6.80 -3.76
CA GLY A 144 -19.72 5.94 -2.86
C GLY A 144 -18.98 5.50 -1.60
N PHE A 145 -17.95 6.22 -1.17
CA PHE A 145 -17.26 5.93 0.09
C PHE A 145 -17.87 6.71 1.25
N ASP A 146 -18.31 5.99 2.26
CA ASP A 146 -18.84 6.56 3.50
C ASP A 146 -17.72 7.11 4.37
N PHE A 147 -17.93 8.30 4.91
CA PHE A 147 -17.12 8.91 5.96
C PHE A 147 -17.97 9.84 6.82
N ARG A 148 -17.44 10.20 7.98
CA ARG A 148 -18.10 11.14 8.88
C ARG A 148 -17.08 12.09 9.49
N HIS A 149 -17.28 13.38 9.29
CA HIS A 149 -16.52 14.39 10.03
C HIS A 149 -16.88 14.32 11.52
N ARG A 150 -15.91 14.48 12.39
CA ARG A 150 -16.03 14.33 13.83
C ARG A 150 -15.53 15.56 14.55
N THR A 151 -16.28 16.02 15.50
CA THR A 151 -15.88 17.01 16.49
C THR A 151 -14.86 16.42 17.44
N ARG A 152 -14.22 17.27 18.26
CA ARG A 152 -13.29 16.82 19.28
C ARG A 152 -13.92 15.80 20.22
N ALA A 153 -15.11 16.08 20.76
CA ALA A 153 -15.80 15.19 21.69
C ALA A 153 -16.08 13.81 21.05
N GLU A 154 -16.59 13.77 19.82
CA GLU A 154 -16.83 12.52 19.10
C GLU A 154 -15.55 11.75 18.78
N MET A 155 -14.41 12.44 18.61
CA MET A 155 -13.10 11.77 18.47
C MET A 155 -12.65 11.14 19.78
N ASP A 156 -12.87 11.81 20.91
CA ASP A 156 -12.52 11.29 22.23
C ASP A 156 -13.33 10.04 22.60
N ASP A 157 -14.57 9.94 22.10
CA ASP A 157 -15.40 8.72 22.23
C ASP A 157 -14.84 7.56 21.39
N LEU A 158 -14.40 7.84 20.15
CA LEU A 158 -13.84 6.84 19.24
C LEU A 158 -12.44 6.39 19.66
N GLN A 159 -11.60 7.36 20.03
CA GLN A 159 -10.20 7.17 20.36
C GLN A 159 -9.82 8.07 21.54
N PRO A 160 -9.97 7.62 22.77
CA PRO A 160 -9.52 8.35 23.95
C PRO A 160 -7.99 8.57 23.94
N GLY A 161 -7.55 9.64 24.61
CA GLY A 161 -6.13 9.93 24.79
C GLY A 161 -5.45 10.66 23.63
N LEU A 162 -6.21 11.12 22.62
CA LEU A 162 -5.66 11.99 21.59
C LEU A 162 -5.21 13.34 22.19
N ALA A 163 -4.03 13.80 21.77
CA ALA A 163 -3.49 15.09 22.25
C ALA A 163 -4.49 16.24 21.94
N PRO A 164 -4.62 17.23 22.85
CA PRO A 164 -5.57 18.35 22.69
C PRO A 164 -5.40 19.18 21.41
N ARG A 165 -4.23 19.14 20.80
CA ARG A 165 -3.94 19.85 19.54
C ARG A 165 -4.80 19.37 18.36
N PHE A 166 -5.29 18.14 18.38
CA PHE A 166 -6.19 17.61 17.35
C PHE A 166 -7.61 18.10 17.61
N ILE A 167 -8.08 19.06 16.81
CA ILE A 167 -9.35 19.78 17.01
C ILE A 167 -10.56 19.12 16.37
N SER A 168 -10.34 18.35 15.32
CA SER A 168 -11.38 17.64 14.56
C SER A 168 -10.79 16.45 13.81
N GLY A 169 -11.65 15.57 13.27
CA GLY A 169 -11.23 14.42 12.49
C GLY A 169 -12.25 14.00 11.46
N THR A 170 -11.88 13.01 10.64
CA THR A 170 -12.81 12.34 9.73
C THR A 170 -12.65 10.83 9.89
N PHE A 171 -13.73 10.17 10.26
CA PHE A 171 -13.77 8.72 10.40
C PHE A 171 -14.25 8.05 9.11
N THR A 172 -13.54 7.02 8.67
CA THR A 172 -13.82 6.25 7.46
C THR A 172 -13.93 4.76 7.82
N PRO A 173 -15.12 4.14 7.75
CA PRO A 173 -15.31 2.74 8.10
C PRO A 173 -14.70 1.76 7.09
N SER A 174 -14.50 2.17 5.84
CA SER A 174 -13.95 1.35 4.74
C SER A 174 -12.42 1.19 4.79
N TYR A 175 -11.76 1.57 5.87
CA TYR A 175 -10.39 1.18 6.18
C TYR A 175 -10.41 -0.11 6.99
N TRP A 176 -9.90 -1.18 6.40
CA TRP A 176 -9.75 -2.45 7.06
C TRP A 176 -8.27 -2.74 7.29
N SER A 177 -7.97 -3.72 8.13
CA SER A 177 -6.60 -4.20 8.35
C SER A 177 -6.56 -5.71 8.47
N ILE A 178 -5.38 -6.25 8.39
CA ILE A 178 -5.10 -7.65 8.70
C ILE A 178 -4.39 -7.72 10.06
N SER A 179 -4.56 -8.81 10.79
CA SER A 179 -3.98 -9.04 12.13
C SER A 179 -2.48 -8.73 12.22
N ASP A 180 -1.71 -9.27 11.30
CA ASP A 180 -0.31 -8.94 11.01
C ASP A 180 -0.03 -9.26 9.54
N PRO A 181 0.60 -8.36 8.75
CA PRO A 181 0.84 -8.59 7.33
C PRO A 181 1.84 -9.72 7.05
N LYS A 182 2.80 -9.95 7.96
CA LYS A 182 3.73 -11.07 7.84
C LYS A 182 3.01 -12.40 8.05
N ASP A 183 2.25 -12.51 9.14
CA ASP A 183 1.50 -13.74 9.48
C ASP A 183 0.45 -14.04 8.41
N TYR A 184 -0.22 -13.02 7.89
CA TYR A 184 -1.15 -13.16 6.77
C TYR A 184 -0.47 -13.75 5.53
N THR A 185 0.69 -13.20 5.14
CA THR A 185 1.42 -13.69 3.97
C THR A 185 1.90 -15.13 4.17
N LEU A 186 2.39 -15.47 5.37
CA LEU A 186 2.81 -16.82 5.72
C LEU A 186 1.62 -17.80 5.71
N ALA A 187 0.47 -17.42 6.24
CA ALA A 187 -0.74 -18.24 6.23
C ALA A 187 -1.22 -18.54 4.80
N LEU A 188 -1.19 -17.53 3.90
CA LEU A 188 -1.51 -17.75 2.49
C LEU A 188 -0.48 -18.63 1.78
N ALA A 189 0.81 -18.49 2.10
CA ALA A 189 1.86 -19.34 1.55
C ALA A 189 1.71 -20.78 2.00
N GLN A 190 1.44 -21.02 3.28
CA GLN A 190 1.14 -22.35 3.80
C GLN A 190 -0.07 -22.97 3.09
N ARG A 191 -1.18 -22.22 2.98
CA ARG A 191 -2.38 -22.68 2.28
C ARG A 191 -2.14 -23.01 0.81
N PHE A 192 -1.27 -22.23 0.16
CA PHE A 192 -0.84 -22.49 -1.21
C PHE A 192 -0.13 -23.83 -1.37
N VAL A 193 0.80 -24.15 -0.46
CA VAL A 193 1.53 -25.42 -0.45
C VAL A 193 0.60 -26.59 -0.12
N GLU A 194 -0.28 -26.47 0.87
CA GLU A 194 -1.29 -27.47 1.23
C GLU A 194 -2.20 -27.85 0.05
N ARG A 195 -2.44 -26.91 -0.89
CA ARG A 195 -3.17 -27.14 -2.13
C ARG A 195 -2.31 -27.64 -3.29
N GLY A 196 -1.10 -28.12 -3.02
CA GLY A 196 -0.20 -28.67 -4.02
C GLY A 196 0.59 -27.65 -4.83
N GLY A 197 0.64 -26.38 -4.40
CA GLY A 197 1.51 -25.38 -5.00
C GLY A 197 2.97 -25.59 -4.63
N VAL A 198 3.87 -25.26 -5.54
CA VAL A 198 5.32 -25.31 -5.31
C VAL A 198 5.82 -23.91 -4.97
N LEU A 199 6.49 -23.79 -3.82
CA LEU A 199 7.15 -22.56 -3.39
C LEU A 199 8.65 -22.83 -3.36
N ALA A 200 9.40 -22.10 -4.20
CA ALA A 200 10.83 -22.26 -4.31
C ALA A 200 11.56 -20.93 -4.01
N VAL A 201 12.61 -21.01 -3.22
CA VAL A 201 13.51 -19.88 -2.99
C VAL A 201 14.49 -19.82 -4.16
N ALA A 202 14.29 -18.84 -5.05
CA ALA A 202 15.12 -18.66 -6.23
C ALA A 202 15.11 -17.19 -6.68
N GLU A 203 16.29 -16.68 -7.02
CA GLU A 203 16.40 -15.35 -7.61
C GLU A 203 16.20 -15.43 -9.13
N VAL A 204 15.18 -14.71 -9.62
CA VAL A 204 14.89 -14.63 -11.05
C VAL A 204 15.72 -13.51 -11.66
N ALA A 205 16.67 -13.87 -12.53
CA ALA A 205 17.53 -12.91 -13.21
C ALA A 205 16.86 -12.27 -14.44
N GLY A 206 15.93 -12.97 -15.10
CA GLY A 206 15.22 -12.47 -16.27
C GLY A 206 14.24 -13.48 -16.86
N LEU A 207 13.56 -13.05 -17.91
CA LEU A 207 12.60 -13.86 -18.66
C LEU A 207 13.02 -13.87 -20.15
N ARG A 208 12.74 -14.99 -20.85
CA ARG A 208 12.89 -15.13 -22.30
C ARG A 208 11.71 -15.90 -22.86
N THR A 209 11.18 -15.48 -23.99
CA THR A 209 10.15 -16.23 -24.71
C THR A 209 10.79 -17.24 -25.66
N HIS A 210 10.28 -18.47 -25.69
CA HIS A 210 10.77 -19.54 -26.53
C HIS A 210 9.56 -20.35 -27.08
N GLY A 211 9.07 -19.99 -28.25
CA GLY A 211 7.81 -20.55 -28.78
C GLY A 211 6.64 -20.27 -27.80
N ASP A 212 5.95 -21.32 -27.41
CA ASP A 212 4.81 -21.25 -26.48
C ASP A 212 5.21 -21.28 -24.99
N MET A 213 6.53 -21.20 -24.70
CA MET A 213 7.04 -21.27 -23.35
C MET A 213 7.79 -19.99 -22.97
N VAL A 214 7.74 -19.66 -21.70
CA VAL A 214 8.57 -18.62 -21.08
C VAL A 214 9.62 -19.29 -20.23
N GLU A 215 10.87 -19.04 -20.54
CA GLU A 215 12.02 -19.41 -19.74
C GLU A 215 12.21 -18.37 -18.64
N VAL A 216 12.29 -18.83 -17.40
CA VAL A 216 12.56 -18.04 -16.20
C VAL A 216 13.96 -18.39 -15.72
N THR A 217 14.91 -17.48 -15.95
CA THR A 217 16.32 -17.75 -15.67
C THR A 217 16.60 -17.80 -14.15
N PRO A 218 17.36 -18.80 -13.63
CA PRO A 218 18.19 -19.71 -14.43
C PRO A 218 17.49 -20.98 -14.95
N ASP A 219 16.55 -21.61 -14.22
CA ASP A 219 16.28 -23.04 -14.45
C ASP A 219 14.78 -23.42 -14.53
N HIS A 220 13.91 -22.47 -14.75
CA HIS A 220 12.47 -22.72 -14.77
C HIS A 220 11.85 -22.42 -16.13
N ARG A 221 10.79 -23.15 -16.49
CA ARG A 221 9.99 -22.91 -17.70
C ARG A 221 8.51 -23.07 -17.42
N ALA A 222 7.69 -22.22 -17.98
CA ALA A 222 6.24 -22.31 -17.89
C ALA A 222 5.57 -21.76 -19.14
N PRO A 223 4.36 -22.22 -19.52
CA PRO A 223 3.59 -21.62 -20.60
C PRO A 223 3.16 -20.19 -20.30
N GLN A 224 2.97 -19.88 -19.03
CA GLN A 224 2.56 -18.53 -18.57
C GLN A 224 3.34 -18.14 -17.32
N VAL A 225 3.72 -16.87 -17.25
CA VAL A 225 4.43 -16.31 -16.11
C VAL A 225 3.71 -15.03 -15.67
N VAL A 226 3.46 -14.93 -14.37
CA VAL A 226 2.96 -13.70 -13.72
C VAL A 226 4.13 -13.02 -13.03
N LEU A 227 4.52 -11.86 -13.52
CA LEU A 227 5.57 -11.05 -12.90
C LEU A 227 4.97 -10.24 -11.74
N ALA A 228 5.25 -10.67 -10.51
CA ALA A 228 4.74 -10.09 -9.28
C ALA A 228 5.86 -9.73 -8.28
N ALA A 229 7.03 -9.32 -8.80
CA ALA A 229 8.24 -9.05 -8.02
C ALA A 229 8.27 -7.63 -7.38
N GLY A 230 7.11 -6.98 -7.21
CA GLY A 230 6.98 -5.68 -6.56
C GLY A 230 7.92 -4.64 -7.16
N ALA A 231 8.69 -3.96 -6.33
CA ALA A 231 9.65 -2.93 -6.74
C ALA A 231 10.73 -3.43 -7.74
N PHE A 232 10.99 -4.74 -7.79
CA PHE A 232 11.98 -5.33 -8.69
C PHE A 232 11.41 -5.70 -10.06
N SER A 233 10.09 -5.68 -10.26
CA SER A 233 9.43 -6.10 -11.50
C SER A 233 9.97 -5.40 -12.74
N HIS A 234 10.28 -4.09 -12.65
CA HIS A 234 10.78 -3.32 -13.77
C HIS A 234 12.16 -3.81 -14.30
N ARG A 235 12.99 -4.43 -13.45
CA ARG A 235 14.28 -5.02 -13.86
C ARG A 235 14.07 -6.28 -14.68
N ILE A 236 13.16 -7.15 -14.21
CA ILE A 236 12.83 -8.42 -14.89
C ILE A 236 12.11 -8.14 -16.20
N ALA A 237 11.13 -7.21 -16.24
CA ALA A 237 10.41 -6.84 -17.45
C ALA A 237 11.35 -6.34 -18.58
N ARG A 238 12.44 -5.66 -18.23
CA ARG A 238 13.44 -5.20 -19.21
C ARG A 238 14.09 -6.33 -20.00
N SER A 239 14.17 -7.54 -19.45
CA SER A 239 14.71 -8.70 -20.19
C SER A 239 13.82 -9.12 -21.38
N LEU A 240 12.53 -8.74 -21.35
CA LEU A 240 11.58 -8.90 -22.46
C LEU A 240 11.48 -7.66 -23.36
N GLY A 241 12.23 -6.59 -23.07
CA GLY A 241 12.15 -5.31 -23.78
C GLY A 241 11.12 -4.33 -23.22
N ASP A 242 10.33 -4.73 -22.21
CA ASP A 242 9.30 -3.91 -21.62
C ASP A 242 9.85 -2.86 -20.66
N LYS A 243 9.37 -1.62 -20.82
CA LYS A 243 9.75 -0.49 -19.97
C LYS A 243 8.58 -0.10 -19.07
N ILE A 244 8.61 -0.59 -17.82
CA ILE A 244 7.64 -0.19 -16.80
C ILE A 244 8.17 1.08 -16.13
N PRO A 245 7.43 2.21 -16.11
CA PRO A 245 7.83 3.46 -15.48
C PRO A 245 7.66 3.41 -13.95
N LEU A 246 8.20 2.37 -13.32
CA LEU A 246 8.16 2.14 -11.88
C LEU A 246 9.38 2.80 -11.23
N GLU A 247 9.15 3.56 -10.18
CA GLU A 247 10.17 4.00 -9.22
C GLU A 247 9.96 3.30 -7.89
N THR A 248 11.04 3.15 -7.15
CA THR A 248 11.01 2.47 -5.86
C THR A 248 10.85 3.47 -4.72
N GLU A 249 9.99 3.12 -3.80
CA GLU A 249 9.72 3.89 -2.59
C GLU A 249 10.07 3.02 -1.37
N ARG A 250 11.08 3.44 -0.62
CA ARG A 250 11.46 2.79 0.63
C ARG A 250 10.62 3.37 1.75
N GLY A 251 9.69 2.57 2.29
CA GLY A 251 8.90 2.94 3.46
C GLY A 251 9.65 2.65 4.76
N TYR A 252 9.47 3.52 5.73
CA TYR A 252 9.98 3.34 7.09
C TYR A 252 8.85 3.10 8.07
N ASN A 253 9.06 2.20 9.00
CA ASN A 253 8.10 1.92 10.06
C ASN A 253 8.78 1.68 11.39
N THR A 254 8.04 1.90 12.47
CA THR A 254 8.41 1.54 13.85
C THR A 254 7.32 0.66 14.41
N THR A 255 7.71 -0.39 15.11
CA THR A 255 6.79 -1.28 15.82
C THR A 255 6.92 -1.05 17.31
N LEU A 256 5.80 -0.78 17.97
CA LEU A 256 5.69 -0.56 19.41
C LEU A 256 4.97 -1.75 20.06
N PRO A 257 5.17 -1.99 21.37
CA PRO A 257 4.39 -2.97 22.13
C PRO A 257 2.88 -2.67 22.02
N ALA A 258 2.05 -3.70 22.11
CA ALA A 258 0.59 -3.58 21.96
C ALA A 258 -0.06 -2.69 23.04
N ASP A 259 0.55 -2.60 24.20
CA ASP A 259 0.12 -1.82 25.37
C ASP A 259 0.71 -0.40 25.43
N ALA A 260 1.51 -0.01 24.44
CA ALA A 260 2.11 1.34 24.40
C ALA A 260 1.05 2.46 24.39
N VAL A 261 -0.10 2.22 23.73
CA VAL A 261 -1.28 3.09 23.76
C VAL A 261 -2.55 2.25 23.61
N ASP A 262 -3.68 2.69 24.20
CA ASP A 262 -5.01 2.10 23.94
C ASP A 262 -5.51 2.54 22.55
N LEU A 263 -5.05 1.85 21.50
CA LEU A 263 -5.45 2.16 20.13
C LEU A 263 -6.71 1.38 19.76
N ARG A 264 -7.82 2.09 19.52
CA ARG A 264 -9.15 1.51 19.22
C ARG A 264 -9.47 1.51 17.73
N VAL A 265 -8.99 2.53 17.01
CA VAL A 265 -9.14 2.70 15.56
C VAL A 265 -7.78 2.97 14.94
N GLN A 266 -7.64 2.76 13.63
CA GLN A 266 -6.45 3.25 12.94
C GLN A 266 -6.45 4.78 12.94
N ILE A 267 -5.29 5.42 13.07
CA ILE A 267 -5.19 6.87 13.08
C ILE A 267 -4.26 7.33 11.96
N THR A 268 -4.73 8.26 11.15
CA THR A 268 -3.91 8.96 10.14
C THR A 268 -3.64 10.40 10.59
N PHE A 269 -2.37 10.73 10.70
CA PHE A 269 -1.86 12.08 10.98
C PHE A 269 -1.50 12.75 9.64
N GLY A 270 -2.51 13.24 8.93
CA GLY A 270 -2.37 13.72 7.55
C GLY A 270 -1.36 14.87 7.40
N GLY A 271 -1.34 15.80 8.36
CA GLY A 271 -0.37 16.90 8.39
C GLY A 271 1.09 16.46 8.57
N HIS A 272 1.29 15.29 9.16
CA HIS A 272 2.62 14.71 9.45
C HIS A 272 3.01 13.57 8.51
N GLY A 273 2.08 13.07 7.69
CA GLY A 273 2.36 12.04 6.70
C GLY A 273 2.62 10.64 7.26
N PHE A 274 2.08 10.30 8.43
CA PHE A 274 2.18 8.95 8.99
C PHE A 274 0.83 8.45 9.52
N MET A 275 0.75 7.14 9.70
CA MET A 275 -0.39 6.47 10.30
C MET A 275 0.03 5.51 11.40
N VAL A 276 -0.91 5.21 12.29
CA VAL A 276 -0.76 4.25 13.38
C VAL A 276 -1.84 3.18 13.25
N THR A 277 -1.41 1.92 13.21
CA THR A 277 -2.31 0.77 13.05
C THR A 277 -2.09 -0.23 14.17
N LYS A 278 -3.17 -0.74 14.73
CA LYS A 278 -3.14 -1.85 15.67
C LYS A 278 -2.97 -3.16 14.92
N LEU A 279 -1.93 -3.90 15.25
CA LEU A 279 -1.75 -5.31 14.92
C LEU A 279 -2.19 -6.15 16.12
N ASP A 280 -2.31 -7.48 15.98
CA ASP A 280 -2.76 -8.32 17.10
C ASP A 280 -1.83 -8.22 18.32
N ASN A 281 -0.52 -8.20 18.12
CA ASN A 281 0.48 -8.21 19.18
C ASN A 281 1.33 -6.94 19.27
N ASN A 282 1.06 -5.96 18.41
CA ASN A 282 1.91 -4.77 18.28
C ASN A 282 1.11 -3.58 17.76
N ILE A 283 1.73 -2.40 17.82
CA ILE A 283 1.26 -1.20 17.13
C ILE A 283 2.30 -0.82 16.08
N ARG A 284 1.85 -0.61 14.84
CA ARG A 284 2.71 -0.19 13.74
C ARG A 284 2.53 1.29 13.45
N VAL A 285 3.64 2.02 13.45
CA VAL A 285 3.71 3.42 12.99
C VAL A 285 4.46 3.44 11.67
N GLY A 286 3.84 3.91 10.61
CA GLY A 286 4.44 3.96 9.27
C GLY A 286 4.03 5.20 8.49
N GLY A 287 4.88 5.66 7.55
CA GLY A 287 4.54 6.79 6.69
C GLY A 287 5.70 7.57 6.09
N ALA A 288 6.86 7.57 6.71
CA ALA A 288 8.04 8.20 6.09
C ALA A 288 8.53 7.37 4.91
N VAL A 289 8.89 8.05 3.81
CA VAL A 289 9.33 7.40 2.58
C VAL A 289 10.58 8.05 2.01
N GLU A 290 11.40 7.23 1.35
CA GLU A 290 12.59 7.65 0.65
C GLU A 290 12.55 7.17 -0.82
N LEU A 291 12.78 8.08 -1.75
CA LEU A 291 12.98 7.79 -3.15
C LEU A 291 14.49 7.71 -3.44
N GLY A 292 15.09 6.56 -3.15
CA GLY A 292 16.52 6.33 -3.21
C GLY A 292 16.97 5.16 -4.09
N GLY A 293 16.05 4.55 -4.84
CA GLY A 293 16.31 3.35 -5.64
C GLY A 293 16.31 2.07 -4.80
N LEU A 294 16.91 1.02 -5.33
CA LEU A 294 16.91 -0.34 -4.74
C LEU A 294 18.15 -0.65 -3.89
N GLU A 295 19.03 0.33 -3.68
CA GLU A 295 20.27 0.16 -2.90
C GLU A 295 20.05 0.43 -1.42
#